data_0fb0cfafae73b8f43ab9d9429f1109e4
#
_entry.id   0fb0cfafae73b8f43ab9d9429f1109e4
#
_cell.length_a   1.000
_cell.length_b   1.000
_cell.length_c   1.000
_cell.angle_alpha   90.00
_cell.angle_beta   90.00
_cell.angle_gamma   90.00
#
_symmetry.space_group_name_H-M   'P 1'
#
loop_
_entity.id
_entity.type
_entity.pdbx_description
1 polymer ?
#
loop_
_entity_poly.entity_id
_entity_poly.type
_entity_poly.pdbx_seq_one_letter_code
_entity_poly.pdbx_strand_id
1 'polypeptide(L)'
;GHADNSIRLISSDGAKTLETAYAHCAPVTCVGLSANSDYLVTGSRDTTVLLWRIHKALASHSNAIGESSTGSGTMPSTSSSSASHLLLEKNRRRRIEGPIQVLRGHHSEILSCCVSSDLRMVVSCSHSSDVLLHSIRKGRLIRRLEGVVADTVCLSSVGVVMTWNESQHILSTFTLNGVLIAKTELPFSSSISCMEISVDGRSALIGLNSQENGRAYNNSCNSQSSKSGIESFYSESEETHDCNKINAPSPSICFLDLHTLE
;
A
#
# COMPACT_ATOMS: atom_id res chain seq x y z
N GLY A 1 -1.93 0.37 10.76
CA GLY A 1 -2.57 1.32 11.66
C GLY A 1 -3.37 0.60 12.72
N HIS A 2 -3.66 1.28 13.79
CA HIS A 2 -4.37 0.72 14.94
C HIS A 2 -5.52 1.63 15.36
N ALA A 3 -6.52 1.04 16.02
CA ALA A 3 -7.66 1.79 16.57
C ALA A 3 -7.28 2.74 17.72
N ASP A 4 -6.10 2.55 18.30
CA ASP A 4 -5.49 3.43 19.32
C ASP A 4 -4.76 4.65 18.71
N ASN A 5 -5.00 4.97 17.44
CA ASN A 5 -4.41 6.07 16.67
C ASN A 5 -2.90 5.91 16.40
N SER A 6 -2.32 4.74 16.73
CA SER A 6 -0.90 4.48 16.57
C SER A 6 -0.56 3.82 15.25
N ILE A 7 0.68 4.01 14.82
CA ILE A 7 1.36 3.18 13.84
C ILE A 7 2.50 2.44 14.53
N ARG A 8 2.72 1.19 14.14
CA ARG A 8 3.75 0.34 14.76
C ARG A 8 4.63 -0.27 13.70
N LEU A 9 5.93 -0.18 13.93
CA LEU A 9 6.94 -0.93 13.20
C LEU A 9 7.20 -2.23 13.94
N ILE A 10 7.00 -3.34 13.28
CA ILE A 10 7.11 -4.67 13.87
C ILE A 10 8.22 -5.43 13.15
N SER A 11 9.02 -6.20 13.89
CA SER A 11 10.02 -7.10 13.32
C SER A 11 9.36 -8.30 12.65
N SER A 12 9.87 -8.71 11.49
CA SER A 12 9.43 -9.93 10.80
C SER A 12 9.78 -11.22 11.55
N ASP A 13 10.83 -11.18 12.39
CA ASP A 13 11.42 -12.39 12.99
C ASP A 13 10.68 -12.88 14.24
N GLY A 14 9.84 -12.07 14.85
CA GLY A 14 9.24 -12.45 16.14
C GLY A 14 8.12 -11.55 16.61
N ALA A 15 7.45 -10.87 15.72
CA ALA A 15 6.34 -9.97 16.04
C ALA A 15 6.65 -8.93 17.13
N LYS A 16 7.95 -8.65 17.37
CA LYS A 16 8.38 -7.66 18.35
C LYS A 16 8.15 -6.25 17.83
N THR A 17 7.43 -5.43 18.57
CA THR A 17 7.29 -4.02 18.26
C THR A 17 8.64 -3.32 18.41
N LEU A 18 9.13 -2.78 17.29
CA LEU A 18 10.40 -2.04 17.24
C LEU A 18 10.20 -0.57 17.60
N GLU A 19 9.11 0.02 17.11
CA GLU A 19 8.78 1.41 17.34
C GLU A 19 7.26 1.63 17.25
N THR A 20 6.76 2.60 18.03
CA THR A 20 5.37 3.04 17.99
C THR A 20 5.36 4.55 17.87
N ALA A 21 4.57 5.08 16.94
CA ALA A 21 4.41 6.51 16.74
C ALA A 21 2.94 6.91 16.83
N TYR A 22 2.69 8.08 17.42
CA TYR A 22 1.37 8.68 17.62
C TYR A 22 1.39 10.08 17.04
N ALA A 23 0.44 10.39 16.16
CA ALA A 23 0.28 11.76 15.65
C ALA A 23 -1.14 12.02 15.13
N HIS A 24 -1.91 10.96 14.83
CA HIS A 24 -3.31 11.10 14.46
C HIS A 24 -4.18 11.32 15.69
N CYS A 25 -5.25 12.11 15.51
CA CYS A 25 -6.24 12.37 16.57
C CYS A 25 -7.39 11.36 16.58
N ALA A 26 -7.45 10.46 15.57
CA ALA A 26 -8.45 9.41 15.44
C ALA A 26 -7.82 8.12 14.87
N PRO A 27 -8.55 7.00 14.83
CA PRO A 27 -8.04 5.74 14.32
C PRO A 27 -7.40 5.83 12.94
N VAL A 28 -6.27 5.13 12.77
CA VAL A 28 -5.57 5.02 11.47
C VAL A 28 -6.30 3.99 10.60
N THR A 29 -6.82 4.43 9.47
CA THR A 29 -7.64 3.63 8.55
C THR A 29 -6.82 2.93 7.48
N CYS A 30 -5.78 3.60 6.98
CA CYS A 30 -4.94 3.07 5.91
C CYS A 30 -3.47 3.45 6.09
N VAL A 31 -2.61 2.66 5.45
CA VAL A 31 -1.15 2.81 5.49
C VAL A 31 -0.60 2.51 4.10
N GLY A 32 0.27 3.36 3.59
CA GLY A 32 0.98 3.15 2.33
C GLY A 32 2.49 3.32 2.51
N LEU A 33 3.27 2.45 1.88
CA LEU A 33 4.73 2.48 1.92
C LEU A 33 5.27 2.73 0.52
N SER A 34 6.27 3.60 0.37
CA SER A 34 6.93 3.78 -0.92
C SER A 34 7.77 2.56 -1.30
N ALA A 35 7.91 2.28 -2.60
CA ALA A 35 8.63 1.13 -3.12
C ALA A 35 10.07 1.04 -2.59
N ASN A 36 10.75 2.17 -2.43
CA ASN A 36 12.10 2.24 -1.85
C ASN A 36 12.11 2.20 -0.31
N SER A 37 10.92 2.13 0.33
CA SER A 37 10.77 2.14 1.80
C SER A 37 11.33 3.38 2.51
N ASP A 38 11.46 4.53 1.84
CA ASP A 38 11.95 5.77 2.45
C ASP A 38 10.80 6.61 3.04
N TYR A 39 9.58 6.44 2.53
CA TYR A 39 8.40 7.17 2.96
C TYR A 39 7.27 6.22 3.36
N LEU A 40 6.59 6.61 4.41
CA LEU A 40 5.35 6.01 4.87
C LEU A 40 4.27 7.07 4.86
N VAL A 41 3.07 6.74 4.43
CA VAL A 41 1.88 7.58 4.57
C VAL A 41 0.83 6.84 5.38
N THR A 42 0.10 7.59 6.18
CA THR A 42 -1.01 7.07 6.99
C THR A 42 -2.21 7.96 6.83
N GLY A 43 -3.36 7.36 6.57
CA GLY A 43 -4.65 8.05 6.56
C GLY A 43 -5.45 7.70 7.81
N SER A 44 -6.32 8.61 8.23
CA SER A 44 -7.07 8.47 9.47
C SER A 44 -8.50 9.00 9.33
N ARG A 45 -9.32 8.63 10.30
CA ARG A 45 -10.66 9.20 10.52
C ARG A 45 -10.61 10.68 10.90
N ASP A 46 -9.45 11.21 11.29
CA ASP A 46 -9.27 12.64 11.56
C ASP A 46 -9.20 13.50 10.30
N THR A 47 -9.49 12.94 9.13
CA THR A 47 -9.50 13.58 7.80
C THR A 47 -8.14 13.98 7.26
N THR A 48 -7.07 13.63 7.95
CA THR A 48 -5.70 13.97 7.54
C THR A 48 -4.95 12.77 7.02
N VAL A 49 -3.99 13.05 6.13
CA VAL A 49 -2.96 12.10 5.72
C VAL A 49 -1.63 12.60 6.24
N LEU A 50 -0.91 11.77 6.98
CA LEU A 50 0.41 12.09 7.52
C LEU A 50 1.49 11.40 6.70
N LEU A 51 2.53 12.15 6.38
CA LEU A 51 3.72 11.66 5.71
C LEU A 51 4.85 11.53 6.72
N TRP A 52 5.50 10.37 6.72
CA TRP A 52 6.62 10.00 7.59
C TRP A 52 7.83 9.63 6.76
N ARG A 53 9.01 9.79 7.33
CA ARG A 53 10.25 9.26 6.76
C ARG A 53 10.69 8.03 7.53
N ILE A 54 11.17 7.03 6.78
CA ILE A 54 11.77 5.84 7.38
C ILE A 54 13.28 5.91 7.17
N HIS A 55 14.01 6.00 8.27
CA HIS A 55 15.47 5.91 8.22
C HIS A 55 15.89 4.45 8.11
N LYS A 56 16.65 4.13 7.05
CA LYS A 56 17.31 2.83 6.93
C LYS A 56 18.45 2.77 7.94
N ALA A 57 18.58 1.64 8.62
CA ALA A 57 19.73 1.40 9.45
C ALA A 57 21.00 1.47 8.58
N LEU A 58 21.96 2.32 8.92
CA LEU A 58 23.26 2.34 8.27
C LEU A 58 23.91 0.98 8.54
N ALA A 59 24.16 0.22 7.46
CA ALA A 59 25.05 -0.93 7.54
C ALA A 59 26.45 -0.39 7.92
N SER A 60 26.85 -0.61 9.18
CA SER A 60 28.21 -0.32 9.54
C SER A 60 29.11 -1.26 8.74
N HIS A 61 29.74 -0.77 7.68
CA HIS A 61 30.90 -1.41 7.12
C HIS A 61 31.98 -1.38 8.22
N SER A 62 32.06 -2.46 8.97
CA SER A 62 33.26 -2.76 9.74
C SER A 62 34.34 -3.11 8.72
N ASN A 63 35.04 -2.11 8.19
CA ASN A 63 36.34 -2.31 7.63
C ASN A 63 37.24 -2.77 8.77
N ALA A 64 37.34 -4.07 8.97
CA ALA A 64 38.42 -4.68 9.70
C ALA A 64 39.70 -4.46 8.86
N ILE A 65 40.29 -3.28 9.00
CA ILE A 65 41.68 -3.09 8.63
C ILE A 65 42.44 -3.86 9.71
N GLY A 66 42.99 -5.00 9.32
CA GLY A 66 43.92 -5.74 10.14
C GLY A 66 45.19 -4.91 10.30
N GLU A 67 45.38 -4.29 11.44
CA GLU A 67 46.68 -3.84 11.90
C GLU A 67 47.19 -4.85 12.93
N SER A 68 48.11 -5.65 12.44
CA SER A 68 49.00 -6.40 13.29
C SER A 68 50.00 -5.43 13.91
N SER A 69 49.89 -5.19 15.21
CA SER A 69 51.00 -4.67 16.01
C SER A 69 51.01 -5.32 17.40
N THR A 70 52.09 -6.09 17.59
CA THR A 70 52.57 -6.62 18.84
C THR A 70 52.88 -5.49 19.85
N GLY A 71 52.30 -5.56 21.04
CA GLY A 71 52.64 -4.63 22.12
C GLY A 71 51.96 -5.02 23.42
N SER A 72 52.74 -5.56 24.33
CA SER A 72 52.43 -5.91 25.74
C SER A 72 51.98 -4.71 26.57
N GLY A 73 50.99 -4.90 27.44
CA GLY A 73 50.90 -4.06 28.62
C GLY A 73 49.48 -3.71 29.07
N THR A 74 49.15 -4.25 30.24
CA THR A 74 48.31 -3.72 31.30
C THR A 74 46.80 -3.49 31.07
N MET A 75 45.98 -4.20 31.84
CA MET A 75 44.55 -3.94 32.11
C MET A 75 44.31 -2.56 32.66
N PRO A 76 43.23 -1.92 32.26
CA PRO A 76 42.27 -1.44 33.24
C PRO A 76 40.79 -1.72 32.92
N SER A 77 40.14 -2.30 33.90
CA SER A 77 38.76 -2.10 34.38
C SER A 77 37.67 -1.64 33.39
N THR A 78 36.82 -2.58 33.03
CA THR A 78 35.34 -2.61 33.00
C THR A 78 34.60 -1.32 33.37
N SER A 79 33.78 -0.78 32.44
CA SER A 79 32.40 -0.31 32.62
C SER A 79 31.84 0.66 31.56
N SER A 80 32.47 0.83 30.39
CA SER A 80 31.94 1.75 29.36
C SER A 80 31.41 1.09 28.07
N SER A 81 31.46 -0.24 27.97
CA SER A 81 31.09 -0.96 26.75
C SER A 81 29.58 -1.12 26.54
N SER A 82 28.79 -1.11 27.63
CA SER A 82 27.35 -1.36 27.52
C SER A 82 26.57 -0.19 26.91
N ALA A 83 26.91 1.04 27.26
CA ALA A 83 26.24 2.23 26.75
C ALA A 83 26.55 2.47 25.24
N SER A 84 27.79 2.23 24.86
CA SER A 84 28.21 2.36 23.44
C SER A 84 27.58 1.29 22.58
N HIS A 85 27.44 0.05 23.06
CA HIS A 85 26.77 -1.04 22.37
C HIS A 85 25.27 -0.78 22.21
N LEU A 86 24.60 -0.26 23.23
CA LEU A 86 23.20 0.13 23.18
C LEU A 86 22.94 1.31 22.24
N LEU A 87 23.86 2.26 22.14
CA LEU A 87 23.80 3.36 21.19
C LEU A 87 24.03 2.89 19.75
N LEU A 88 24.93 1.94 19.52
CA LEU A 88 25.17 1.31 18.23
C LEU A 88 23.99 0.45 17.79
N GLU A 89 23.36 -0.30 18.69
CA GLU A 89 22.13 -1.05 18.37
C GLU A 89 20.95 -0.12 18.10
N LYS A 90 20.84 0.99 18.84
CA LYS A 90 19.80 2.00 18.63
C LYS A 90 19.92 2.66 17.24
N ASN A 91 21.15 2.84 16.73
CA ASN A 91 21.41 3.38 15.39
C ASN A 91 21.25 2.36 14.27
N ARG A 92 21.21 1.07 14.56
CA ARG A 92 20.99 -0.01 13.57
C ARG A 92 19.53 -0.26 13.20
N ARG A 93 18.57 0.28 13.97
CA ARG A 93 17.14 0.01 13.76
C ARG A 93 16.54 1.02 12.79
N ARG A 94 15.71 0.54 11.88
CA ARG A 94 14.83 1.41 11.11
C ARG A 94 14.02 2.27 12.09
N ARG A 95 13.94 3.55 11.81
CA ARG A 95 13.21 4.51 12.64
C ARG A 95 12.19 5.24 11.79
N ILE A 96 11.04 5.53 12.40
CA ILE A 96 10.01 6.36 11.83
C ILE A 96 10.26 7.80 12.34
N GLU A 97 10.49 8.70 11.40
CA GLU A 97 10.63 10.13 11.67
C GLU A 97 9.41 10.89 11.20
N GLY A 98 8.89 11.74 12.06
CA GLY A 98 7.83 12.64 11.68
C GLY A 98 6.62 12.62 12.61
N PRO A 99 5.50 13.08 12.11
CA PRO A 99 5.15 13.35 10.70
C PRO A 99 5.93 14.52 10.12
N ILE A 100 6.54 14.32 8.94
CA ILE A 100 7.29 15.38 8.24
C ILE A 100 6.37 16.34 7.48
N GLN A 101 5.17 15.89 7.12
CA GLN A 101 4.12 16.69 6.49
C GLN A 101 2.74 16.23 6.98
N VAL A 102 1.82 17.18 7.07
CA VAL A 102 0.39 16.96 7.32
C VAL A 102 -0.36 17.39 6.05
N LEU A 103 -0.91 16.42 5.32
CA LEU A 103 -1.62 16.65 4.08
C LEU A 103 -3.11 16.84 4.39
N ARG A 104 -3.64 17.97 4.02
CA ARG A 104 -5.01 18.39 4.32
C ARG A 104 -5.80 18.61 3.03
N GLY A 105 -7.13 18.62 3.12
CA GLY A 105 -8.03 18.92 2.00
C GLY A 105 -9.20 17.95 1.88
N HIS A 106 -9.15 16.81 2.57
CA HIS A 106 -10.31 15.95 2.74
C HIS A 106 -11.21 16.46 3.87
N HIS A 107 -12.50 16.17 3.74
CA HIS A 107 -13.54 16.57 4.69
C HIS A 107 -14.18 15.39 5.42
N SER A 108 -13.78 14.18 5.06
CA SER A 108 -14.26 12.92 5.65
C SER A 108 -13.07 11.98 5.92
N GLU A 109 -13.35 10.85 6.56
CA GLU A 109 -12.33 9.85 6.87
C GLU A 109 -11.57 9.38 5.61
N ILE A 110 -10.28 9.20 5.75
CA ILE A 110 -9.43 8.69 4.67
C ILE A 110 -9.66 7.18 4.55
N LEU A 111 -9.94 6.72 3.34
CA LEU A 111 -10.16 5.31 3.05
C LEU A 111 -8.89 4.61 2.55
N SER A 112 -8.17 5.27 1.65
CA SER A 112 -6.95 4.72 1.09
C SER A 112 -5.94 5.82 0.78
N CYS A 113 -4.65 5.48 0.88
CA CYS A 113 -3.56 6.36 0.52
C CYS A 113 -2.35 5.57 0.02
N CYS A 114 -1.66 6.13 -0.94
CA CYS A 114 -0.42 5.58 -1.49
C CYS A 114 0.62 6.67 -1.74
N VAL A 115 1.88 6.28 -1.81
CA VAL A 115 3.01 7.19 -1.94
C VAL A 115 4.02 6.68 -2.96
N SER A 116 4.44 7.55 -3.88
CA SER A 116 5.53 7.30 -4.80
C SER A 116 6.71 8.21 -4.46
N SER A 117 7.85 7.60 -4.14
CA SER A 117 9.12 8.31 -3.94
C SER A 117 9.65 8.93 -5.23
N ASP A 118 9.48 8.24 -6.35
CA ASP A 118 9.99 8.62 -7.66
C ASP A 118 9.28 9.86 -8.19
N LEU A 119 7.95 9.86 -8.11
CA LEU A 119 7.12 11.00 -8.47
C LEU A 119 7.09 12.09 -7.40
N ARG A 120 7.56 11.77 -6.18
CA ARG A 120 7.46 12.62 -4.99
C ARG A 120 6.04 13.09 -4.70
N MET A 121 5.09 12.17 -4.83
CA MET A 121 3.67 12.43 -4.69
C MET A 121 3.00 11.44 -3.75
N VAL A 122 1.93 11.91 -3.13
CA VAL A 122 0.98 11.13 -2.35
C VAL A 122 -0.38 11.25 -3.00
N VAL A 123 -1.06 10.15 -3.18
CA VAL A 123 -2.46 10.09 -3.61
C VAL A 123 -3.29 9.56 -2.46
N SER A 124 -4.44 10.17 -2.23
CA SER A 124 -5.35 9.77 -1.17
C SER A 124 -6.79 9.94 -1.57
N CYS A 125 -7.65 9.07 -1.08
CA CYS A 125 -9.09 9.18 -1.22
C CYS A 125 -9.78 9.12 0.15
N SER A 126 -10.96 9.68 0.20
CA SER A 126 -11.79 9.69 1.41
C SER A 126 -13.24 9.45 1.06
N HIS A 127 -14.03 9.06 2.06
CA HIS A 127 -15.45 8.82 1.87
C HIS A 127 -16.15 10.08 1.33
N SER A 128 -16.84 9.94 0.20
CA SER A 128 -17.66 11.01 -0.42
C SER A 128 -16.88 12.26 -0.87
N SER A 129 -15.58 12.17 -1.13
CA SER A 129 -14.81 13.29 -1.67
C SER A 129 -13.86 12.87 -2.77
N ASP A 130 -13.41 13.88 -3.54
CA ASP A 130 -12.50 13.68 -4.65
C ASP A 130 -11.15 13.09 -4.22
N VAL A 131 -10.50 12.41 -5.14
CA VAL A 131 -9.12 11.94 -4.98
C VAL A 131 -8.18 13.13 -5.02
N LEU A 132 -7.28 13.21 -4.03
CA LEU A 132 -6.32 14.30 -3.88
C LEU A 132 -4.88 13.83 -4.13
N LEU A 133 -4.13 14.66 -4.87
CA LEU A 133 -2.71 14.47 -5.14
C LEU A 133 -1.91 15.55 -4.42
N HIS A 134 -0.98 15.15 -3.55
CA HIS A 134 -0.13 16.06 -2.77
C HIS A 134 1.34 15.88 -3.10
N SER A 135 2.12 16.97 -2.97
CA SER A 135 3.58 16.92 -3.07
C SER A 135 4.21 16.46 -1.76
N ILE A 136 5.09 15.46 -1.80
CA ILE A 136 5.92 15.05 -0.66
C ILE A 136 6.77 16.23 -0.17
N ARG A 137 7.37 16.97 -1.10
CA ARG A 137 8.36 18.01 -0.78
C ARG A 137 7.78 19.18 0.01
N LYS A 138 6.57 19.61 -0.36
CA LYS A 138 5.96 20.84 0.19
C LYS A 138 4.71 20.58 1.01
N GLY A 139 4.20 19.35 1.06
CA GLY A 139 2.91 18.99 1.68
C GLY A 139 1.71 19.70 1.03
N ARG A 140 1.89 20.30 -0.14
CA ARG A 140 0.83 21.07 -0.80
C ARG A 140 -0.01 20.18 -1.70
N LEU A 141 -1.30 20.47 -1.74
CA LEU A 141 -2.21 19.94 -2.74
C LEU A 141 -1.74 20.39 -4.12
N ILE A 142 -1.48 19.44 -5.01
CA ILE A 142 -1.10 19.68 -6.41
C ILE A 142 -2.36 19.68 -7.27
N ARG A 143 -3.22 18.66 -7.05
CA ARG A 143 -4.39 18.44 -7.88
C ARG A 143 -5.49 17.74 -7.09
N ARG A 144 -6.70 18.02 -7.49
CA ARG A 144 -7.91 17.29 -7.15
C ARG A 144 -8.43 16.65 -8.43
N LEU A 145 -8.74 15.35 -8.40
CA LEU A 145 -9.44 14.68 -9.49
C LEU A 145 -10.95 14.92 -9.27
N GLU A 146 -11.45 16.01 -9.87
CA GLU A 146 -12.83 16.45 -9.67
C GLU A 146 -13.84 15.42 -10.15
N GLY A 147 -14.81 15.10 -9.31
CA GLY A 147 -15.85 14.12 -9.59
C GLY A 147 -15.40 12.66 -9.52
N VAL A 148 -14.15 12.39 -9.14
CA VAL A 148 -13.63 11.04 -8.96
C VAL A 148 -13.73 10.66 -7.50
N VAL A 149 -14.77 9.93 -7.16
CA VAL A 149 -14.95 9.32 -5.84
C VAL A 149 -14.38 7.92 -5.87
N ALA A 150 -13.57 7.57 -4.87
CA ALA A 150 -12.92 6.28 -4.78
C ALA A 150 -12.81 5.80 -3.33
N ASP A 151 -12.90 4.48 -3.14
CA ASP A 151 -12.70 3.82 -1.85
C ASP A 151 -11.26 3.29 -1.73
N THR A 152 -10.65 2.96 -2.86
CA THR A 152 -9.25 2.52 -2.92
C THR A 152 -8.50 3.22 -4.04
N VAL A 153 -7.23 3.55 -3.80
CA VAL A 153 -6.35 4.19 -4.78
C VAL A 153 -4.99 3.52 -4.81
N CYS A 154 -4.41 3.42 -6.01
CA CYS A 154 -3.03 2.99 -6.24
C CYS A 154 -2.32 3.97 -7.18
N LEU A 155 -1.00 4.02 -7.09
CA LEU A 155 -0.15 4.91 -7.88
C LEU A 155 1.08 4.17 -8.40
N SER A 156 1.24 4.11 -9.71
CA SER A 156 2.45 3.58 -10.34
C SER A 156 3.61 4.57 -10.26
N SER A 157 4.84 4.10 -10.48
CA SER A 157 6.03 4.97 -10.55
C SER A 157 6.07 5.84 -11.80
N VAL A 158 5.33 5.48 -12.85
CA VAL A 158 5.24 6.27 -14.11
C VAL A 158 4.10 7.29 -14.10
N GLY A 159 3.28 7.34 -13.04
CA GLY A 159 2.25 8.35 -12.87
C GLY A 159 0.85 7.95 -13.35
N VAL A 160 0.56 6.68 -13.36
CA VAL A 160 -0.82 6.18 -13.53
C VAL A 160 -1.47 6.05 -12.15
N VAL A 161 -2.61 6.67 -11.98
CA VAL A 161 -3.46 6.59 -10.79
C VAL A 161 -4.61 5.65 -11.09
N MET A 162 -4.74 4.58 -10.33
CA MET A 162 -5.86 3.65 -10.43
C MET A 162 -6.79 3.85 -9.23
N THR A 163 -8.08 3.89 -9.49
CA THR A 163 -9.13 4.15 -8.49
C THR A 163 -10.22 3.11 -8.58
N TRP A 164 -10.70 2.65 -7.43
CA TRP A 164 -11.86 1.78 -7.31
C TRP A 164 -12.96 2.47 -6.52
N ASN A 165 -14.17 2.42 -7.06
CA ASN A 165 -15.40 2.86 -6.38
C ASN A 165 -16.30 1.65 -6.12
N GLU A 166 -16.43 1.28 -4.85
CA GLU A 166 -17.22 0.12 -4.43
C GLU A 166 -18.71 0.32 -4.70
N SER A 167 -19.25 1.51 -4.48
CA SER A 167 -20.67 1.78 -4.64
C SER A 167 -21.15 1.75 -6.09
N GLN A 168 -20.28 2.08 -7.01
CA GLN A 168 -20.56 2.09 -8.46
C GLN A 168 -20.01 0.86 -9.19
N HIS A 169 -19.16 0.06 -8.53
CA HIS A 169 -18.42 -1.05 -9.13
C HIS A 169 -17.57 -0.63 -10.34
N ILE A 170 -16.97 0.56 -10.24
CA ILE A 170 -16.18 1.16 -11.30
C ILE A 170 -14.70 1.17 -10.93
N LEU A 171 -13.91 0.57 -11.80
CA LEU A 171 -12.45 0.70 -11.84
C LEU A 171 -12.08 1.74 -12.89
N SER A 172 -11.28 2.73 -12.51
CA SER A 172 -10.83 3.78 -13.44
C SER A 172 -9.35 4.03 -13.30
N THR A 173 -8.71 4.39 -14.40
CA THR A 173 -7.31 4.78 -14.43
C THR A 173 -7.18 6.20 -15.00
N PHE A 174 -6.29 6.97 -14.38
CA PHE A 174 -6.06 8.37 -14.73
C PHE A 174 -4.56 8.66 -14.83
N THR A 175 -4.23 9.63 -15.63
CA THR A 175 -2.90 10.27 -15.56
C THR A 175 -2.82 11.19 -14.33
N LEU A 176 -1.61 11.61 -13.93
CA LEU A 176 -1.42 12.63 -12.89
C LEU A 176 -2.10 13.96 -13.23
N ASN A 177 -2.35 14.22 -14.50
CA ASN A 177 -3.05 15.41 -14.96
C ASN A 177 -4.58 15.30 -14.86
N GLY A 178 -5.10 14.16 -14.38
CA GLY A 178 -6.53 13.94 -14.24
C GLY A 178 -7.23 13.54 -15.54
N VAL A 179 -6.46 13.18 -16.57
CA VAL A 179 -7.04 12.66 -17.82
C VAL A 179 -7.39 11.19 -17.61
N LEU A 180 -8.62 10.82 -17.86
CA LEU A 180 -9.09 9.44 -17.82
C LEU A 180 -8.38 8.65 -18.93
N ILE A 181 -7.73 7.55 -18.57
CA ILE A 181 -7.09 6.62 -19.50
C ILE A 181 -8.07 5.51 -19.85
N ALA A 182 -8.64 4.86 -18.84
CA ALA A 182 -9.54 3.74 -19.02
C ALA A 182 -10.56 3.70 -17.87
N LYS A 183 -11.72 3.12 -18.16
CA LYS A 183 -12.80 2.90 -17.18
C LYS A 183 -13.47 1.56 -17.47
N THR A 184 -13.62 0.74 -16.45
CA THR A 184 -14.25 -0.59 -16.55
C THR A 184 -15.24 -0.76 -15.41
N GLU A 185 -16.40 -1.31 -15.74
CA GLU A 185 -17.41 -1.68 -14.76
C GLU A 185 -17.28 -3.17 -14.45
N LEU A 186 -17.15 -3.48 -13.16
CA LEU A 186 -17.14 -4.87 -12.70
C LEU A 186 -18.56 -5.34 -12.34
N PRO A 187 -18.84 -6.65 -12.40
CA PRO A 187 -20.13 -7.18 -11.97
C PRO A 187 -20.45 -6.81 -10.52
N PHE A 188 -21.71 -6.50 -10.22
CA PHE A 188 -22.17 -6.14 -8.87
C PHE A 188 -21.97 -7.22 -7.80
N SER A 189 -21.70 -8.46 -8.19
CA SER A 189 -21.34 -9.55 -7.28
C SER A 189 -19.87 -9.53 -6.84
N SER A 190 -19.05 -8.66 -7.41
CA SER A 190 -17.63 -8.58 -7.16
C SER A 190 -17.29 -7.37 -6.31
N SER A 191 -16.53 -7.56 -5.24
CA SER A 191 -15.87 -6.47 -4.51
C SER A 191 -14.37 -6.62 -4.60
N ILE A 192 -13.64 -5.49 -4.65
CA ILE A 192 -12.18 -5.51 -4.67
C ILE A 192 -11.66 -5.47 -3.24
N SER A 193 -10.97 -6.53 -2.82
CA SER A 193 -10.34 -6.61 -1.50
C SER A 193 -8.96 -5.92 -1.46
N CYS A 194 -8.23 -6.00 -2.55
CA CYS A 194 -6.92 -5.36 -2.71
C CYS A 194 -6.64 -5.11 -4.18
N MET A 195 -5.86 -4.10 -4.46
CA MET A 195 -5.36 -3.83 -5.79
C MET A 195 -3.95 -3.25 -5.73
N GLU A 196 -3.15 -3.59 -6.72
CA GLU A 196 -1.79 -3.10 -6.88
C GLU A 196 -1.52 -2.88 -8.36
N ILE A 197 -0.75 -1.85 -8.67
CA ILE A 197 -0.37 -1.51 -10.05
C ILE A 197 1.11 -1.78 -10.26
N SER A 198 1.47 -2.33 -11.40
CA SER A 198 2.88 -2.58 -11.76
C SER A 198 3.69 -1.28 -11.83
N VAL A 199 4.98 -1.39 -11.61
CA VAL A 199 5.92 -0.25 -11.61
C VAL A 199 5.86 0.51 -12.93
N ASP A 200 5.73 -0.19 -14.04
CA ASP A 200 5.64 0.38 -15.40
C ASP A 200 4.24 0.94 -15.73
N GLY A 201 3.27 0.77 -14.85
CA GLY A 201 1.90 1.27 -15.04
C GLY A 201 1.10 0.58 -16.14
N ARG A 202 1.57 -0.58 -16.65
CA ARG A 202 0.90 -1.29 -17.74
C ARG A 202 -0.07 -2.35 -17.27
N SER A 203 0.18 -2.91 -16.09
CA SER A 203 -0.59 -4.03 -15.56
C SER A 203 -1.05 -3.75 -14.16
N ALA A 204 -2.16 -4.32 -13.76
CA ALA A 204 -2.66 -4.29 -12.39
C ALA A 204 -3.04 -5.68 -11.92
N LEU A 205 -2.83 -5.94 -10.63
CA LEU A 205 -3.33 -7.11 -9.93
C LEU A 205 -4.49 -6.70 -9.05
N ILE A 206 -5.59 -7.43 -9.13
CA ILE A 206 -6.82 -7.15 -8.40
C ILE A 206 -7.27 -8.42 -7.70
N GLY A 207 -7.39 -8.37 -6.38
CA GLY A 207 -8.01 -9.42 -5.60
C GLY A 207 -9.51 -9.21 -5.52
N LEU A 208 -10.28 -10.13 -6.12
CA LEU A 208 -11.73 -10.09 -6.11
C LEU A 208 -12.29 -10.97 -5.01
N ASN A 209 -13.30 -10.45 -4.34
CA ASN A 209 -14.13 -11.18 -3.39
C ASN A 209 -15.50 -11.39 -4.05
N SER A 210 -15.84 -12.63 -4.41
CA SER A 210 -17.16 -12.93 -4.93
C SER A 210 -18.13 -13.16 -3.77
N GLN A 211 -19.17 -12.34 -3.67
CA GLN A 211 -20.30 -12.65 -2.79
C GLN A 211 -21.24 -13.59 -3.54
N GLU A 212 -21.22 -14.85 -3.17
CA GLU A 212 -22.25 -15.79 -3.62
C GLU A 212 -23.60 -15.42 -2.99
N ASN A 213 -24.41 -14.67 -3.73
CA ASN A 213 -25.86 -14.75 -3.53
C ASN A 213 -26.29 -16.14 -4.03
N GLY A 214 -26.60 -17.07 -3.12
CA GLY A 214 -26.88 -18.48 -3.33
C GLY A 214 -27.87 -18.86 -4.47
N ARG A 215 -27.45 -18.62 -5.69
CA ARG A 215 -28.07 -19.14 -6.93
C ARG A 215 -26.98 -19.73 -7.79
N ALA A 216 -27.04 -21.06 -7.89
CA ALA A 216 -26.26 -21.84 -8.85
C ALA A 216 -26.38 -21.24 -10.25
N TYR A 217 -25.30 -20.68 -10.78
CA TYR A 217 -25.21 -20.35 -12.19
C TYR A 217 -25.00 -21.65 -12.96
N ASN A 218 -26.07 -22.09 -13.66
CA ASN A 218 -25.93 -23.05 -14.73
C ASN A 218 -25.10 -22.42 -15.84
N ASN A 219 -23.90 -22.95 -16.04
CA ASN A 219 -23.05 -22.66 -17.19
C ASN A 219 -23.76 -23.01 -18.49
N SER A 220 -24.38 -22.03 -19.13
CA SER A 220 -24.63 -22.09 -20.55
C SER A 220 -23.83 -20.97 -21.21
N CYS A 221 -22.63 -21.35 -21.67
CA CYS A 221 -21.81 -20.54 -22.54
C CYS A 221 -22.53 -20.35 -23.87
N ASN A 222 -23.17 -19.21 -24.07
CA ASN A 222 -23.52 -18.75 -25.40
C ASN A 222 -22.57 -17.61 -25.77
N SER A 223 -21.66 -17.96 -26.67
CA SER A 223 -20.71 -17.09 -27.32
C SER A 223 -21.41 -15.97 -28.08
N GLN A 224 -21.35 -14.73 -27.56
CA GLN A 224 -21.41 -13.55 -28.42
C GLN A 224 -20.37 -12.55 -27.93
N SER A 225 -19.47 -12.29 -28.84
CA SER A 225 -18.30 -11.45 -28.76
C SER A 225 -18.61 -10.00 -28.37
N SER A 226 -18.15 -9.60 -27.21
CA SER A 226 -17.70 -8.23 -26.95
C SER A 226 -16.34 -8.33 -26.27
N LYS A 227 -15.31 -7.86 -26.97
CA LYS A 227 -13.92 -7.87 -26.56
C LYS A 227 -13.74 -6.92 -25.38
N SER A 228 -13.85 -7.43 -24.17
CA SER A 228 -13.29 -6.81 -22.98
C SER A 228 -12.08 -7.66 -22.57
N GLY A 229 -10.89 -7.06 -22.61
CA GLY A 229 -9.62 -7.75 -22.36
C GLY A 229 -9.38 -8.10 -20.89
N ILE A 230 -10.27 -8.90 -20.34
CA ILE A 230 -10.09 -9.49 -18.99
C ILE A 230 -9.85 -10.98 -19.22
N GLU A 231 -8.60 -11.41 -19.19
CA GLU A 231 -8.26 -12.82 -19.14
C GLU A 231 -8.22 -13.26 -17.67
N SER A 232 -9.22 -14.05 -17.28
CA SER A 232 -9.22 -14.75 -15.99
C SER A 232 -8.55 -16.10 -16.18
N PHE A 233 -7.40 -16.31 -15.56
CA PHE A 233 -6.78 -17.63 -15.45
C PHE A 233 -7.41 -18.38 -14.27
N TYR A 234 -8.23 -19.38 -14.59
CA TYR A 234 -8.63 -20.40 -13.63
C TYR A 234 -7.57 -21.50 -13.66
N SER A 235 -6.91 -21.75 -12.53
CA SER A 235 -6.16 -23.00 -12.35
C SER A 235 -7.15 -24.10 -11.98
N GLU A 236 -7.45 -24.98 -12.94
CA GLU A 236 -8.13 -26.24 -12.67
C GLU A 236 -7.16 -27.15 -11.91
N SER A 237 -7.44 -27.41 -10.62
CA SER A 237 -6.92 -28.55 -9.92
C SER A 237 -8.01 -29.62 -9.92
N GLU A 238 -7.78 -30.71 -10.68
CA GLU A 238 -8.55 -31.93 -10.59
C GLU A 238 -8.37 -32.55 -9.19
N GLU A 239 -9.41 -32.54 -8.37
CA GLU A 239 -9.54 -33.45 -7.24
C GLU A 239 -10.94 -34.01 -7.17
N THR A 240 -10.96 -35.35 -7.17
CA THR A 240 -12.11 -36.24 -7.10
C THR A 240 -12.81 -36.21 -5.74
N HIS A 241 -14.14 -36.15 -5.79
CA HIS A 241 -15.17 -36.66 -4.85
C HIS A 241 -14.93 -36.54 -3.33
N ASP A 242 -15.63 -35.57 -2.70
CA ASP A 242 -16.48 -35.90 -1.55
C ASP A 242 -17.59 -34.84 -1.38
N CYS A 243 -18.84 -35.30 -1.49
CA CYS A 243 -20.04 -34.47 -1.36
C CYS A 243 -20.29 -34.20 0.11
N ASN A 244 -19.95 -33.01 0.60
CA ASN A 244 -20.50 -32.26 1.74
C ASN A 244 -19.48 -31.30 2.37
N LYS A 245 -18.93 -30.37 1.55
CA LYS A 245 -18.32 -29.15 2.08
C LYS A 245 -19.05 -27.96 1.49
N ILE A 246 -19.61 -27.14 2.37
CA ILE A 246 -20.09 -25.80 2.05
C ILE A 246 -18.89 -25.07 1.41
N ASN A 247 -18.90 -24.93 0.08
CA ASN A 247 -17.86 -24.23 -0.66
C ASN A 247 -17.92 -22.75 -0.28
N ALA A 248 -16.98 -22.31 0.55
CA ALA A 248 -16.68 -20.89 0.66
C ALA A 248 -16.19 -20.41 -0.73
N PRO A 249 -16.66 -19.26 -1.23
CA PRO A 249 -16.21 -18.74 -2.51
C PRO A 249 -14.69 -18.57 -2.50
N SER A 250 -14.02 -19.19 -3.47
CA SER A 250 -12.57 -19.06 -3.61
C SER A 250 -12.23 -17.63 -4.05
N PRO A 251 -11.31 -16.95 -3.36
CA PRO A 251 -10.84 -15.63 -3.80
C PRO A 251 -10.18 -15.77 -5.17
N SER A 252 -10.60 -14.96 -6.13
CA SER A 252 -10.03 -14.93 -7.47
C SER A 252 -9.04 -13.77 -7.59
N ILE A 253 -7.93 -14.00 -8.28
CA ILE A 253 -6.97 -12.97 -8.64
C ILE A 253 -7.13 -12.69 -10.13
N CYS A 254 -7.41 -11.44 -10.48
CA CYS A 254 -7.47 -11.00 -11.87
C CYS A 254 -6.23 -10.19 -12.22
N PHE A 255 -5.68 -10.47 -13.39
CA PHE A 255 -4.62 -9.68 -14.01
C PHE A 255 -5.24 -8.79 -15.06
N LEU A 256 -4.98 -7.50 -15.00
CA LEU A 256 -5.55 -6.49 -15.89
C LEU A 256 -4.43 -5.82 -16.68
N ASP A 257 -4.52 -5.84 -18.01
CA ASP A 257 -3.66 -5.01 -18.86
C ASP A 257 -4.32 -3.64 -19.05
N LEU A 258 -3.64 -2.59 -18.58
CA LEU A 258 -4.16 -1.23 -18.61
C LEU A 258 -4.08 -0.57 -19.99
N HIS A 259 -3.40 -1.19 -20.97
CA HIS A 259 -3.30 -0.68 -22.33
C HIS A 259 -4.41 -1.23 -23.28
N THR A 260 -5.05 -2.33 -22.92
CA THR A 260 -6.07 -3.00 -23.75
C THR A 260 -7.51 -2.69 -23.35
N LEU A 261 -7.68 -1.75 -22.42
CA LEU A 261 -9.01 -1.30 -21.95
C LEU A 261 -9.69 -0.30 -22.93
N GLU A 262 -9.37 -0.33 -24.24
CA GLU A 262 -10.14 0.37 -25.28
C GLU A 262 -11.38 -0.41 -25.71
#